data_8f25d58cdc3e304171a995c54a455c2b
#
_entry.id   8f25d58cdc3e304171a995c54a455c2b
#
_cell.length_a   1.000
_cell.length_b   1.000
_cell.length_c   1.000
_cell.angle_alpha   90.00
_cell.angle_beta   90.00
_cell.angle_gamma   90.00
#
_symmetry.space_group_name_H-M   'P 1'
#
loop_
_entity.id
_entity.type
_entity.pdbx_description
1 polymer ?
#
loop_
_entity_poly.entity_id
_entity_poly.type
_entity_poly.pdbx_seq_one_letter_code
_entity_poly.pdbx_strand_id
1 'polypeptide(L)'
;MKLVSPCIDFKNSYFSYIEELGNEERYPYPMDLEHANFEALIERLEWYSKGMELPDWLVPNTTFWLVNEGEICGCSHLRHHLNQELEFAGGHIGLGIRPCYRGKGLSKLLLNLTIKKAIDMGIKDVHIHCHQSNIQSRRMIESSGA
;
A
#
# COMPACT_ATOMS: atom_id res chain seq x y z
N MET A 1 -0.76 0.98 -16.87
CA MET A 1 -0.91 1.16 -15.42
C MET A 1 0.31 1.82 -14.85
N LYS A 2 0.10 2.69 -13.86
CA LYS A 2 1.20 3.39 -13.22
C LYS A 2 0.96 3.54 -11.73
N LEU A 3 2.03 3.73 -10.97
CA LEU A 3 2.00 3.99 -9.55
C LEU A 3 2.05 5.51 -9.33
N VAL A 4 1.11 6.02 -8.54
CA VAL A 4 1.01 7.46 -8.25
C VAL A 4 0.94 7.71 -6.76
N SER A 5 1.30 8.93 -6.36
CA SER A 5 1.07 9.40 -5.00
C SER A 5 -0.42 9.72 -4.82
N PRO A 6 -0.96 9.57 -3.61
CA PRO A 6 -2.35 9.95 -3.35
C PRO A 6 -2.62 11.39 -3.75
N CYS A 7 -3.76 11.60 -4.41
CA CYS A 7 -4.11 12.89 -4.98
C CYS A 7 -5.63 13.07 -4.93
N ILE A 8 -6.08 14.30 -4.74
CA ILE A 8 -7.50 14.64 -4.65
C ILE A 8 -8.27 14.31 -5.93
N ASP A 9 -7.59 14.25 -7.06
CA ASP A 9 -8.20 13.93 -8.35
C ASP A 9 -8.81 12.53 -8.39
N PHE A 10 -8.41 11.63 -7.50
CA PHE A 10 -8.90 10.26 -7.43
C PHE A 10 -9.98 10.05 -6.35
N LYS A 11 -10.55 11.13 -5.84
CA LYS A 11 -11.55 11.07 -4.76
C LYS A 11 -12.69 10.10 -5.04
N ASN A 12 -13.32 10.23 -6.20
CA ASN A 12 -14.48 9.39 -6.55
C ASN A 12 -14.08 7.92 -6.69
N SER A 13 -12.94 7.67 -7.31
CA SER A 13 -12.41 6.31 -7.45
C SER A 13 -12.07 5.70 -6.09
N TYR A 14 -11.51 6.48 -5.17
CA TYR A 14 -11.20 6.03 -3.83
C TYR A 14 -12.45 5.61 -3.07
N PHE A 15 -13.48 6.44 -3.07
CA PHE A 15 -14.73 6.10 -2.40
C PHE A 15 -15.39 4.86 -3.01
N SER A 16 -15.33 4.73 -4.33
CA SER A 16 -15.83 3.55 -5.03
C SER A 16 -15.07 2.29 -4.62
N TYR A 17 -13.76 2.38 -4.46
CA TYR A 17 -12.91 1.28 -3.99
C TYR A 17 -13.34 0.85 -2.57
N ILE A 18 -13.48 1.81 -1.67
CA ILE A 18 -13.90 1.53 -0.28
C ILE A 18 -15.28 0.86 -0.25
N GLU A 19 -16.24 1.39 -1.02
CA GLU A 19 -17.58 0.81 -1.11
C GLU A 19 -17.53 -0.63 -1.63
N GLU A 20 -16.71 -0.88 -2.64
CA GLU A 20 -16.53 -2.22 -3.22
C GLU A 20 -15.94 -3.21 -2.21
N LEU A 21 -15.06 -2.76 -1.32
CA LEU A 21 -14.51 -3.62 -0.26
C LEU A 21 -15.60 -4.08 0.72
N GLY A 22 -16.65 -3.30 0.89
CA GLY A 22 -17.76 -3.68 1.78
C GLY A 22 -17.29 -3.98 3.20
N ASN A 23 -17.51 -5.22 3.66
CA ASN A 23 -17.12 -5.67 4.99
C ASN A 23 -15.74 -6.33 5.05
N GLU A 24 -15.00 -6.35 3.94
CA GLU A 24 -13.64 -6.90 3.93
C GLU A 24 -12.71 -6.04 4.80
N GLU A 25 -11.64 -6.67 5.31
CA GLU A 25 -10.62 -5.96 6.04
C GLU A 25 -10.00 -4.85 5.16
N ARG A 26 -9.80 -3.67 5.76
CA ARG A 26 -9.17 -2.54 5.08
C ARG A 26 -7.66 -2.70 5.13
N TYR A 27 -7.08 -3.22 4.08
CA TYR A 27 -5.65 -3.47 3.99
C TYR A 27 -5.09 -2.95 2.65
N PRO A 28 -3.90 -2.35 2.59
CA PRO A 28 -2.98 -2.07 3.71
C PRO A 28 -3.50 -0.96 4.66
N TYR A 29 -2.79 -0.72 5.75
CA TYR A 29 -3.19 0.18 6.83
C TYR A 29 -3.81 1.51 6.38
N PRO A 30 -3.23 2.25 5.40
CA PRO A 30 -3.81 3.52 4.99
C PRO A 30 -5.26 3.42 4.48
N MET A 31 -5.68 2.25 4.01
CA MET A 31 -7.05 2.03 3.56
C MET A 31 -8.06 2.03 4.70
N ASP A 32 -7.59 1.87 5.94
CA ASP A 32 -8.42 1.87 7.15
C ASP A 32 -8.50 3.25 7.81
N LEU A 33 -7.84 4.25 7.26
CA LEU A 33 -7.87 5.61 7.81
C LEU A 33 -9.20 6.31 7.51
N GLU A 34 -9.55 7.25 8.39
CA GLU A 34 -10.72 8.12 8.18
C GLU A 34 -10.61 8.83 6.83
N HIS A 35 -11.67 8.77 6.03
CA HIS A 35 -11.67 9.33 4.68
C HIS A 35 -12.90 10.17 4.35
N ALA A 36 -13.79 10.43 5.31
CA ALA A 36 -14.96 11.27 5.09
C ALA A 36 -14.56 12.66 4.60
N ASN A 37 -13.49 13.22 5.15
CA ASN A 37 -12.85 14.42 4.61
C ASN A 37 -11.64 13.96 3.80
N PHE A 38 -11.83 13.84 2.50
CA PHE A 38 -10.80 13.28 1.62
C PHE A 38 -9.54 14.17 1.57
N GLU A 39 -9.70 15.49 1.59
CA GLU A 39 -8.56 16.41 1.60
C GLU A 39 -7.70 16.21 2.84
N ALA A 40 -8.34 16.00 4.00
CA ALA A 40 -7.61 15.71 5.25
C ALA A 40 -6.87 14.38 5.16
N LEU A 41 -7.46 13.37 4.51
CA LEU A 41 -6.78 12.09 4.28
C LEU A 41 -5.52 12.28 3.44
N ILE A 42 -5.60 13.00 2.33
CA ILE A 42 -4.45 13.26 1.45
C ILE A 42 -3.35 13.97 2.24
N GLU A 43 -3.70 14.98 3.03
CA GLU A 43 -2.74 15.71 3.86
C GLU A 43 -2.07 14.79 4.89
N ARG A 44 -2.84 13.93 5.55
CA ARG A 44 -2.31 12.96 6.52
C ARG A 44 -1.32 12.00 5.87
N LEU A 45 -1.63 11.48 4.70
CA LEU A 45 -0.74 10.57 3.98
C LEU A 45 0.57 11.27 3.59
N GLU A 46 0.51 12.53 3.21
CA GLU A 46 1.69 13.32 2.92
C GLU A 46 2.53 13.54 4.18
N TRP A 47 1.91 13.87 5.31
CA TRP A 47 2.62 14.01 6.59
C TRP A 47 3.35 12.72 6.97
N TYR A 48 2.70 11.58 6.82
CA TYR A 48 3.29 10.29 7.14
C TYR A 48 4.54 10.00 6.29
N SER A 49 4.52 10.40 5.03
CA SER A 49 5.68 10.21 4.15
C SER A 49 6.86 11.11 4.52
N LYS A 50 6.58 12.21 5.22
CA LYS A 50 7.60 13.14 5.73
C LYS A 50 8.00 12.85 7.17
N GLY A 51 7.45 11.80 7.79
CA GLY A 51 7.71 11.46 9.19
C GLY A 51 7.02 12.36 10.19
N MET A 52 5.93 13.05 9.78
CA MET A 52 5.20 14.01 10.63
C MET A 52 3.89 13.42 11.14
N GLU A 53 3.48 13.83 12.34
CA GLU A 53 2.19 13.47 12.94
C GLU A 53 1.95 11.96 13.05
N LEU A 54 3.02 11.18 13.20
CA LEU A 54 2.93 9.73 13.30
C LEU A 54 2.46 9.30 14.68
N PRO A 55 1.55 8.30 14.77
CA PRO A 55 1.33 7.60 16.04
C PRO A 55 2.63 6.94 16.52
N ASP A 56 2.76 6.74 17.84
CA ASP A 56 3.99 6.18 18.43
C ASP A 56 4.40 4.82 17.84
N TRP A 57 3.43 4.03 17.42
CA TRP A 57 3.67 2.68 16.89
C TRP A 57 3.97 2.66 15.37
N LEU A 58 3.88 3.79 14.70
CA LEU A 58 4.01 3.86 13.25
C LEU A 58 5.31 4.56 12.84
N VAL A 59 6.04 3.96 11.90
CA VAL A 59 7.24 4.54 11.32
C VAL A 59 6.87 5.42 10.11
N PRO A 60 7.75 6.33 9.65
CA PRO A 60 7.52 7.05 8.41
C PRO A 60 7.19 6.09 7.28
N ASN A 61 6.20 6.45 6.46
CA ASN A 61 5.68 5.55 5.44
C ASN A 61 5.08 6.34 4.28
N THR A 62 5.05 5.72 3.11
CA THR A 62 4.49 6.32 1.90
C THR A 62 3.41 5.41 1.34
N THR A 63 2.28 5.99 0.98
CA THR A 63 1.19 5.30 0.32
C THR A 63 1.29 5.55 -1.18
N PHE A 64 1.10 4.51 -1.98
CA PHE A 64 1.00 4.62 -3.44
C PHE A 64 -0.30 3.98 -3.91
N TRP A 65 -0.87 4.53 -4.97
CA TRP A 65 -2.03 3.95 -5.64
C TRP A 65 -1.62 3.48 -7.03
N LEU A 66 -2.02 2.24 -7.38
CA LEU A 66 -1.90 1.73 -8.73
C LEU A 66 -3.12 2.19 -9.50
N VAL A 67 -2.93 2.92 -10.59
CA VAL A 67 -4.05 3.49 -11.35
C VAL A 67 -4.02 3.04 -12.81
N ASN A 68 -5.22 2.91 -13.37
CA ASN A 68 -5.45 2.59 -14.77
C ASN A 68 -6.61 3.45 -15.27
N GLU A 69 -6.32 4.32 -16.24
CA GLU A 69 -7.35 5.19 -16.86
C GLU A 69 -8.18 5.97 -15.82
N GLY A 70 -7.51 6.55 -14.84
CA GLY A 70 -8.16 7.36 -13.82
C GLY A 70 -8.79 6.59 -12.67
N GLU A 71 -8.73 5.26 -12.67
CA GLU A 71 -9.26 4.42 -11.61
C GLU A 71 -8.14 3.83 -10.73
N ILE A 72 -8.38 3.82 -9.42
CA ILE A 72 -7.49 3.15 -8.48
C ILE A 72 -7.78 1.66 -8.54
N CYS A 73 -6.76 0.87 -8.86
CA CYS A 73 -6.85 -0.59 -8.95
C CYS A 73 -6.30 -1.29 -7.71
N GLY A 74 -5.42 -0.61 -6.97
CA GLY A 74 -4.80 -1.17 -5.79
C GLY A 74 -4.04 -0.11 -5.01
N CYS A 75 -3.59 -0.49 -3.83
CA CYS A 75 -2.89 0.39 -2.92
C CYS A 75 -1.68 -0.34 -2.34
N SER A 76 -0.53 0.34 -2.28
CA SER A 76 0.61 -0.17 -1.55
C SER A 76 1.02 0.79 -0.45
N HIS A 77 1.60 0.25 0.60
CA HIS A 77 2.04 0.96 1.79
C HIS A 77 3.49 0.60 2.03
N LEU A 78 4.38 1.57 1.86
CA LEU A 78 5.82 1.39 1.99
C LEU A 78 6.30 2.02 3.29
N ARG A 79 6.78 1.22 4.23
CA ARG A 79 7.40 1.70 5.45
C ARG A 79 8.87 1.98 5.15
N HIS A 80 9.36 3.16 5.57
CA HIS A 80 10.70 3.62 5.22
C HIS A 80 11.80 2.85 5.97
N HIS A 81 11.49 2.36 7.18
CA HIS A 81 12.38 1.52 7.95
C HIS A 81 11.56 0.59 8.86
N LEU A 82 12.20 -0.37 9.45
CA LEU A 82 11.55 -1.33 10.34
C LEU A 82 11.85 -0.99 11.81
N ASN A 83 10.92 -1.36 12.69
CA ASN A 83 11.15 -1.47 14.12
C ASN A 83 11.09 -2.96 14.48
N GLN A 84 11.30 -3.31 15.74
CA GLN A 84 11.30 -4.73 16.16
C GLN A 84 10.01 -5.45 15.78
N GLU A 85 8.87 -4.82 15.99
CA GLU A 85 7.57 -5.39 15.70
C GLU A 85 7.39 -5.64 14.20
N LEU A 86 7.77 -4.68 13.36
CA LEU A 86 7.64 -4.80 11.91
C LEU A 86 8.61 -5.82 11.31
N GLU A 87 9.78 -6.01 11.90
CA GLU A 87 10.71 -7.06 11.47
C GLU A 87 10.10 -8.45 11.61
N PHE A 88 9.25 -8.63 12.63
CA PHE A 88 8.61 -9.91 12.89
C PHE A 88 7.36 -10.15 12.04
N ALA A 89 6.52 -9.16 11.87
CA ALA A 89 5.17 -9.37 11.36
C ALA A 89 4.75 -8.47 10.20
N GLY A 90 5.39 -7.33 9.99
CA GLY A 90 4.93 -6.34 9.03
C GLY A 90 5.75 -6.21 7.76
N GLY A 91 7.08 -6.20 7.89
CA GLY A 91 7.96 -5.90 6.77
C GLY A 91 7.83 -4.47 6.27
N HIS A 92 8.48 -4.15 5.14
CA HIS A 92 8.46 -2.82 4.53
C HIS A 92 7.19 -2.55 3.73
N ILE A 93 6.60 -3.57 3.10
CA ILE A 93 5.53 -3.37 2.12
C ILE A 93 4.28 -4.14 2.50
N GLY A 94 3.14 -3.42 2.51
CA GLY A 94 1.82 -4.00 2.52
C GLY A 94 1.11 -3.61 1.24
N LEU A 95 0.25 -4.46 0.69
CA LEU A 95 -0.51 -4.13 -0.51
C LEU A 95 -1.87 -4.80 -0.54
N GLY A 96 -2.78 -4.18 -1.29
CA GLY A 96 -4.11 -4.70 -1.52
C GLY A 96 -4.56 -4.36 -2.93
N ILE A 97 -5.39 -5.21 -3.50
CA ILE A 97 -5.96 -5.01 -4.84
C ILE A 97 -7.47 -4.83 -4.70
N ARG A 98 -8.00 -3.86 -5.43
CA ARG A 98 -9.45 -3.61 -5.50
C ARG A 98 -10.16 -4.87 -6.00
N PRO A 99 -11.29 -5.29 -5.37
CA PRO A 99 -11.93 -6.57 -5.69
C PRO A 99 -12.16 -6.83 -7.18
N CYS A 100 -12.66 -5.84 -7.93
CA CYS A 100 -12.95 -6.04 -9.37
C CYS A 100 -11.68 -6.18 -10.23
N TYR A 101 -10.52 -5.89 -9.68
CA TYR A 101 -9.24 -6.03 -10.39
C TYR A 101 -8.43 -7.25 -9.94
N ARG A 102 -8.97 -8.08 -9.05
CA ARG A 102 -8.29 -9.29 -8.57
C ARG A 102 -8.26 -10.38 -9.65
N GLY A 103 -7.28 -11.27 -9.55
CA GLY A 103 -7.14 -12.38 -10.48
C GLY A 103 -6.53 -12.02 -11.83
N LYS A 104 -5.92 -10.82 -11.95
CA LYS A 104 -5.33 -10.32 -13.19
C LYS A 104 -3.81 -10.13 -13.12
N GLY A 105 -3.17 -10.64 -12.07
CA GLY A 105 -1.73 -10.50 -11.89
C GLY A 105 -1.26 -9.13 -11.43
N LEU A 106 -2.17 -8.26 -10.98
CA LEU A 106 -1.83 -6.89 -10.58
C LEU A 106 -1.08 -6.81 -9.27
N SER A 107 -1.24 -7.80 -8.38
CA SER A 107 -0.51 -7.84 -7.12
C SER A 107 1.00 -7.89 -7.36
N LYS A 108 1.44 -8.70 -8.32
CA LYS A 108 2.85 -8.80 -8.68
C LYS A 108 3.37 -7.50 -9.29
N LEU A 109 2.59 -6.88 -10.17
CA LEU A 109 2.93 -5.60 -10.77
C LEU A 109 3.08 -4.53 -9.68
N LEU A 110 2.08 -4.44 -8.79
CA LEU A 110 2.08 -3.47 -7.69
C LEU A 110 3.29 -3.67 -6.77
N LEU A 111 3.58 -4.92 -6.42
CA LEU A 111 4.74 -5.25 -5.58
C LEU A 111 6.05 -4.82 -6.26
N ASN A 112 6.23 -5.16 -7.52
CA ASN A 112 7.45 -4.81 -8.26
C ASN A 112 7.64 -3.30 -8.39
N LEU A 113 6.58 -2.56 -8.68
CA LEU A 113 6.63 -1.10 -8.75
C LEU A 113 6.96 -0.48 -7.39
N THR A 114 6.40 -1.03 -6.32
CA THR A 114 6.66 -0.54 -4.96
C THR A 114 8.10 -0.84 -4.53
N ILE A 115 8.63 -2.02 -4.88
CA ILE A 115 10.03 -2.37 -4.61
C ILE A 115 10.97 -1.38 -5.32
N LYS A 116 10.68 -1.01 -6.55
CA LYS A 116 11.47 0.00 -7.28
C LYS A 116 11.48 1.33 -6.54
N LYS A 117 10.32 1.76 -6.04
CA LYS A 117 10.23 2.98 -5.23
C LYS A 117 11.06 2.88 -3.96
N ALA A 118 11.02 1.71 -3.29
CA ALA A 118 11.82 1.49 -2.09
C ALA A 118 13.32 1.62 -2.38
N ILE A 119 13.78 1.01 -3.47
CA ILE A 119 15.18 1.10 -3.88
C ILE A 119 15.57 2.55 -4.20
N ASP A 120 14.72 3.28 -4.92
CA ASP A 120 14.95 4.68 -5.26
C ASP A 120 15.02 5.57 -4.01
N MET A 121 14.34 5.18 -2.94
CA MET A 121 14.37 5.88 -1.65
C MET A 121 15.55 5.47 -0.76
N GLY A 122 16.41 4.56 -1.22
CA GLY A 122 17.60 4.13 -0.49
C GLY A 122 17.37 2.99 0.49
N ILE A 123 16.24 2.31 0.43
CA ILE A 123 15.97 1.12 1.26
C ILE A 123 16.69 -0.06 0.61
N LYS A 124 17.71 -0.60 1.29
CA LYS A 124 18.59 -1.62 0.70
C LYS A 124 18.06 -3.04 0.81
N ASP A 125 17.58 -3.41 1.99
CA ASP A 125 17.12 -4.77 2.29
C ASP A 125 15.61 -4.74 2.52
N VAL A 126 14.84 -4.86 1.43
CA VAL A 126 13.39 -4.80 1.49
C VAL A 126 12.84 -6.11 2.04
N HIS A 127 12.19 -6.03 3.20
CA HIS A 127 11.55 -7.16 3.85
C HIS A 127 10.07 -7.19 3.50
N ILE A 128 9.59 -8.35 3.02
CA ILE A 128 8.20 -8.55 2.68
C ILE A 128 7.70 -9.78 3.42
N HIS A 129 6.61 -9.62 4.17
CA HIS A 129 6.03 -10.68 4.97
C HIS A 129 4.65 -11.06 4.44
N CYS A 130 4.33 -12.35 4.47
CA CYS A 130 3.00 -12.84 4.17
C CYS A 130 2.62 -13.92 5.17
N HIS A 131 1.32 -14.11 5.34
CA HIS A 131 0.83 -15.22 6.15
C HIS A 131 1.12 -16.53 5.41
N GLN A 132 1.65 -17.54 6.10
CA GLN A 132 2.00 -18.82 5.48
C GLN A 132 0.83 -19.51 4.79
N SER A 133 -0.36 -19.31 5.30
CA SER A 133 -1.58 -19.88 4.69
C SER A 133 -1.99 -19.13 3.40
N ASN A 134 -1.43 -17.98 3.11
CA ASN A 134 -1.72 -17.22 1.89
C ASN A 134 -0.78 -17.63 0.77
N ILE A 135 -1.13 -18.72 0.07
CA ILE A 135 -0.29 -19.31 -0.98
C ILE A 135 -0.08 -18.33 -2.14
N GLN A 136 -1.10 -17.56 -2.51
CA GLN A 136 -1.00 -16.60 -3.61
C GLN A 136 0.01 -15.50 -3.31
N SER A 137 -0.07 -14.88 -2.14
CA SER A 137 0.87 -13.84 -1.73
C SER A 137 2.29 -14.39 -1.61
N ARG A 138 2.44 -15.60 -1.08
CA ARG A 138 3.73 -16.26 -0.95
C ARG A 138 4.38 -16.49 -2.30
N ARG A 139 3.62 -17.02 -3.28
CA ARG A 139 4.12 -17.25 -4.65
C ARG A 139 4.51 -15.94 -5.33
N MET A 140 3.74 -14.89 -5.12
CA MET A 140 4.02 -13.57 -5.66
C MET A 140 5.36 -13.04 -5.12
N ILE A 141 5.57 -13.13 -3.83
CA ILE A 141 6.80 -12.66 -3.18
C ILE A 141 8.00 -13.45 -3.70
N GLU A 142 7.89 -14.77 -3.74
CA GLU A 142 8.95 -15.64 -4.25
C GLU A 142 9.27 -15.34 -5.71
N SER A 143 8.26 -15.11 -6.55
CA SER A 143 8.46 -14.82 -7.97
C SER A 143 9.06 -13.45 -8.23
N SER A 144 8.94 -12.51 -7.28
CA SER A 144 9.55 -11.18 -7.41
C SER A 144 10.99 -11.13 -6.92
N GLY A 145 11.50 -12.22 -6.35
CA GLY A 145 12.89 -12.30 -5.86
C GLY A 145 13.10 -11.66 -4.50
N ALA A 146 12.03 -11.41 -3.78
CA ALA A 146 12.11 -10.79 -2.45
C ALA A 146 12.12 -11.83 -1.32
#